data_6c82af69031ffbfc5215b962836ce50a
#
_entry.id   6c82af69031ffbfc5215b962836ce50a
#
_cell.length_a   1.000
_cell.length_b   1.000
_cell.length_c   1.000
_cell.angle_alpha   90.00
_cell.angle_beta   90.00
_cell.angle_gamma   90.00
#
_symmetry.space_group_name_H-M   'P 1'
#
loop_
_entity.id
_entity.type
_entity.pdbx_description
1 polymer ?
#
loop_
_entity_poly.entity_id
_entity_poly.type
_entity_poly.pdbx_seq_one_letter_code
_entity_poly.pdbx_strand_id
1 'polypeptide(L)'
;MKIAILGAGSAGILTTGCILKDFKNRGIDCEVTHIFDPNIPILGVGESTTSEVTFAIGQAFDFIFATESKELNSTTKYGTHYIDWRNKDIIFPFQSGYHAVHFDARDFAKMGLDRLPKLYPNYTLLEGTVGPNPMWDNSGVALTVNKELHVFDYVIDCRGRPEDFTDYKECDLILNSALVYDDPEPSDFGFTRHVAHKYGWMFVIPLQHRTSHGFLYNKAMCTRENAEEELIRITNAKLCDRNNFRTFEMKPYYCKKTVNGRMLKNGNRAVFFEPMSANSLYMAVKNTQILSEYIRGEITQDKANELCILNYRAVEDLINLIYHGGSIYENQFWEWVKERATENLKQTDVLKRYVTEQDDEMFKTITERFMGHHVLRYVDKEFEFNYFGVK
;
A
#
# COMPACT_ATOMS: atom_id res chain seq x y z
N MET A 1 -8.47 24.97 -12.20
CA MET A 1 -8.92 24.11 -11.07
C MET A 1 -7.82 24.06 -10.03
N LYS A 2 -8.16 24.18 -8.72
CA LYS A 2 -7.20 24.16 -7.60
C LYS A 2 -7.40 22.91 -6.76
N ILE A 3 -6.35 22.13 -6.59
CA ILE A 3 -6.38 20.88 -5.81
C ILE A 3 -5.36 20.96 -4.68
N ALA A 4 -5.78 20.67 -3.45
CA ALA A 4 -4.84 20.46 -2.35
C ALA A 4 -4.61 18.98 -2.12
N ILE A 5 -3.34 18.58 -1.88
CA ILE A 5 -2.97 17.24 -1.45
C ILE A 5 -2.29 17.33 -0.09
N LEU A 6 -2.81 16.61 0.90
CA LEU A 6 -2.35 16.70 2.28
C LEU A 6 -1.46 15.50 2.64
N GLY A 7 -0.24 15.78 3.11
CA GLY A 7 0.72 14.79 3.60
C GLY A 7 1.80 14.41 2.60
N ALA A 8 3.06 14.34 3.06
CA ALA A 8 4.26 14.06 2.26
C ALA A 8 4.84 12.65 2.46
N GLY A 9 4.09 11.69 3.01
CA GLY A 9 4.46 10.28 2.98
C GLY A 9 4.37 9.70 1.57
N SER A 10 4.81 8.45 1.38
CA SER A 10 4.88 7.79 0.06
C SER A 10 3.57 7.89 -0.74
N ALA A 11 2.41 7.72 -0.09
CA ALA A 11 1.11 7.84 -0.76
C ALA A 11 0.81 9.29 -1.21
N GLY A 12 1.13 10.31 -0.41
CA GLY A 12 0.90 11.71 -0.75
C GLY A 12 1.78 12.16 -1.91
N ILE A 13 3.06 11.84 -1.87
CA ILE A 13 4.02 12.12 -2.95
C ILE A 13 3.55 11.45 -4.26
N LEU A 14 3.23 10.16 -4.19
CA LEU A 14 2.80 9.40 -5.36
C LEU A 14 1.47 9.94 -5.94
N THR A 15 0.50 10.24 -5.08
CA THR A 15 -0.78 10.86 -5.48
C THR A 15 -0.55 12.18 -6.20
N THR A 16 0.32 13.04 -5.64
CA THR A 16 0.65 14.36 -6.22
C THR A 16 1.24 14.22 -7.61
N GLY A 17 2.27 13.37 -7.74
CA GLY A 17 2.93 13.15 -9.04
C GLY A 17 1.98 12.55 -10.07
N CYS A 18 1.17 11.57 -9.70
CA CYS A 18 0.20 10.93 -10.61
C CYS A 18 -0.91 11.91 -11.07
N ILE A 19 -1.47 12.74 -10.19
CA ILE A 19 -2.47 13.76 -10.55
C ILE A 19 -1.86 14.78 -11.52
N LEU A 20 -0.68 15.30 -11.20
CA LEU A 20 0.00 16.28 -12.06
C LEU A 20 0.31 15.71 -13.44
N LYS A 21 0.79 14.46 -13.51
CA LYS A 21 1.10 13.78 -14.77
C LYS A 21 -0.14 13.50 -15.59
N ASP A 22 -1.21 12.96 -14.99
CA ASP A 22 -2.46 12.66 -15.67
C ASP A 22 -3.07 13.92 -16.29
N PHE A 23 -3.16 15.01 -15.53
CA PHE A 23 -3.76 16.26 -15.99
C PHE A 23 -2.91 16.94 -17.05
N LYS A 24 -1.57 16.94 -16.90
CA LYS A 24 -0.64 17.41 -17.94
C LYS A 24 -0.82 16.66 -19.25
N ASN A 25 -0.89 15.32 -19.19
CA ASN A 25 -1.05 14.49 -20.38
C ASN A 25 -2.39 14.72 -21.10
N ARG A 26 -3.43 15.13 -20.36
CA ARG A 26 -4.76 15.43 -20.89
C ARG A 26 -4.95 16.90 -21.27
N GLY A 27 -3.97 17.75 -21.03
CA GLY A 27 -4.08 19.19 -21.29
C GLY A 27 -5.08 19.89 -20.38
N ILE A 28 -5.31 19.37 -19.19
CA ILE A 28 -6.21 19.96 -18.17
C ILE A 28 -5.42 20.96 -17.32
N ASP A 29 -5.90 22.21 -17.30
CA ASP A 29 -5.32 23.24 -16.46
C ASP A 29 -5.72 23.02 -14.98
N CYS A 30 -4.73 22.74 -14.14
CA CYS A 30 -4.92 22.63 -12.70
C CYS A 30 -3.71 23.15 -11.94
N GLU A 31 -3.93 23.73 -10.78
CA GLU A 31 -2.91 24.12 -9.81
C GLU A 31 -2.97 23.11 -8.66
N VAL A 32 -1.83 22.51 -8.30
CA VAL A 32 -1.74 21.58 -7.20
C VAL A 32 -0.93 22.18 -6.06
N THR A 33 -1.54 22.35 -4.90
CA THR A 33 -0.86 22.72 -3.65
C THR A 33 -0.67 21.48 -2.78
N HIS A 34 0.57 21.08 -2.57
CA HIS A 34 0.93 19.98 -1.70
C HIS A 34 1.24 20.52 -0.30
N ILE A 35 0.45 20.10 0.70
CA ILE A 35 0.49 20.65 2.05
C ILE A 35 0.95 19.58 3.02
N PHE A 36 2.01 19.83 3.79
CA PHE A 36 2.47 18.89 4.81
C PHE A 36 3.14 19.60 5.99
N ASP A 37 3.09 18.97 7.15
CA ASP A 37 3.81 19.41 8.34
C ASP A 37 5.19 18.73 8.40
N PRO A 38 6.31 19.47 8.28
CA PRO A 38 7.65 18.89 8.30
C PRO A 38 8.04 18.27 9.66
N ASN A 39 7.28 18.57 10.72
CA ASN A 39 7.52 17.98 12.05
C ASN A 39 6.91 16.56 12.19
N ILE A 40 6.06 16.13 11.25
CA ILE A 40 5.50 14.77 11.24
C ILE A 40 6.48 13.84 10.51
N PRO A 41 7.10 12.89 11.23
CA PRO A 41 8.11 12.02 10.64
C PRO A 41 7.49 11.04 9.63
N ILE A 42 8.21 10.79 8.55
CA ILE A 42 7.89 9.72 7.61
C ILE A 42 8.31 8.38 8.24
N LEU A 43 7.43 7.38 8.19
CA LEU A 43 7.75 6.02 8.61
C LEU A 43 8.84 5.46 7.69
N GLY A 44 10.08 5.42 8.20
CA GLY A 44 11.23 4.96 7.42
C GLY A 44 11.31 3.44 7.36
N VAL A 45 10.39 2.81 6.62
CA VAL A 45 10.42 1.38 6.31
C VAL A 45 10.86 1.17 4.87
N GLY A 46 11.35 -0.02 4.54
CA GLY A 46 11.54 -0.43 3.15
C GLY A 46 10.18 -0.65 2.50
N GLU A 47 9.98 -0.02 1.35
CA GLU A 47 8.76 -0.19 0.56
C GLU A 47 8.99 -1.23 -0.53
N SER A 48 8.00 -2.09 -0.73
CA SER A 48 7.94 -3.00 -1.87
C SER A 48 6.84 -2.54 -2.82
N THR A 49 7.11 -2.60 -4.12
CA THR A 49 6.16 -2.15 -5.14
C THR A 49 5.63 -3.29 -6.00
N THR A 50 4.73 -2.90 -6.89
CA THR A 50 4.27 -3.66 -8.04
C THR A 50 4.81 -3.03 -9.31
N SER A 51 4.72 -3.73 -10.43
CA SER A 51 5.16 -3.17 -11.72
C SER A 51 4.38 -1.90 -12.07
N GLU A 52 3.09 -1.84 -11.74
CA GLU A 52 2.25 -0.67 -11.97
C GLU A 52 2.69 0.54 -11.14
N VAL A 53 3.04 0.32 -9.87
CA VAL A 53 3.56 1.38 -9.00
C VAL A 53 4.92 1.87 -9.51
N THR A 54 5.80 0.95 -9.89
CA THR A 54 7.11 1.27 -10.49
C THR A 54 6.93 2.12 -11.75
N PHE A 55 6.03 1.72 -12.63
CA PHE A 55 5.68 2.48 -13.83
C PHE A 55 5.12 3.88 -13.49
N ALA A 56 4.20 3.96 -12.53
CA ALA A 56 3.63 5.23 -12.09
C ALA A 56 4.69 6.19 -11.53
N ILE A 57 5.66 5.70 -10.76
CA ILE A 57 6.80 6.48 -10.27
C ILE A 57 7.64 6.97 -11.45
N GLY A 58 8.01 6.08 -12.39
CA GLY A 58 8.79 6.45 -13.57
C GLY A 58 8.12 7.57 -14.36
N GLN A 59 6.82 7.45 -14.60
CA GLN A 59 6.06 8.45 -15.38
C GLN A 59 5.85 9.76 -14.63
N ALA A 60 5.49 9.70 -13.34
CA ALA A 60 5.13 10.88 -12.56
C ALA A 60 6.35 11.75 -12.20
N PHE A 61 7.53 11.14 -12.03
CA PHE A 61 8.74 11.84 -11.59
C PHE A 61 9.85 11.88 -12.64
N ASP A 62 9.58 11.42 -13.87
CA ASP A 62 10.57 11.20 -14.94
C ASP A 62 11.79 10.43 -14.39
N PHE A 63 11.52 9.37 -13.58
CA PHE A 63 12.54 8.61 -12.86
C PHE A 63 12.95 7.35 -13.61
N ILE A 64 14.26 7.18 -13.83
CA ILE A 64 14.84 6.03 -14.54
C ILE A 64 15.53 5.11 -13.54
N PHE A 65 14.84 4.08 -13.08
CA PHE A 65 15.37 3.15 -12.07
C PHE A 65 16.70 2.51 -12.45
N ALA A 66 16.94 2.26 -13.74
CA ALA A 66 18.19 1.66 -14.21
C ALA A 66 19.43 2.51 -13.94
N THR A 67 19.30 3.84 -13.92
CA THR A 67 20.42 4.77 -13.76
C THR A 67 20.36 5.59 -12.46
N GLU A 68 19.19 5.75 -11.86
CA GLU A 68 18.94 6.61 -10.71
C GLU A 68 18.63 5.83 -9.41
N SER A 69 18.77 4.50 -9.44
CA SER A 69 18.43 3.61 -8.30
C SER A 69 19.08 4.02 -6.97
N LYS A 70 20.26 4.66 -7.00
CA LYS A 70 20.96 5.14 -5.80
C LYS A 70 20.22 6.25 -5.07
N GLU A 71 19.46 7.08 -5.78
CA GLU A 71 18.70 8.17 -5.17
C GLU A 71 17.61 7.67 -4.21
N LEU A 72 17.10 6.45 -4.46
CA LEU A 72 16.08 5.79 -3.65
C LEU A 72 16.61 4.62 -2.82
N ASN A 73 17.93 4.37 -2.85
CA ASN A 73 18.51 3.13 -2.33
C ASN A 73 17.77 1.88 -2.84
N SER A 74 17.28 1.94 -4.09
CA SER A 74 16.36 0.95 -4.64
C SER A 74 17.06 -0.28 -5.18
N THR A 75 16.39 -1.44 -5.03
CA THR A 75 16.78 -2.71 -5.66
C THR A 75 15.70 -3.19 -6.59
N THR A 76 16.07 -3.94 -7.62
CA THR A 76 15.11 -4.51 -8.57
C THR A 76 14.36 -5.68 -7.93
N LYS A 77 13.05 -5.74 -8.17
CA LYS A 77 12.18 -6.81 -7.73
C LYS A 77 11.62 -7.57 -8.94
N TYR A 78 11.90 -8.85 -9.02
CA TYR A 78 11.44 -9.74 -10.10
C TYR A 78 10.20 -10.57 -9.73
N GLY A 79 9.70 -10.42 -8.51
CA GLY A 79 8.54 -11.17 -8.03
C GLY A 79 8.47 -11.24 -6.50
N THR A 80 7.75 -12.24 -6.02
CA THR A 80 7.57 -12.52 -4.59
C THR A 80 7.97 -13.96 -4.28
N HIS A 81 8.68 -14.15 -3.17
CA HIS A 81 9.09 -15.47 -2.68
C HIS A 81 8.41 -15.75 -1.34
N TYR A 82 7.51 -16.73 -1.32
CA TYR A 82 6.84 -17.22 -0.13
C TYR A 82 7.62 -18.41 0.42
N ILE A 83 8.16 -18.28 1.63
CA ILE A 83 8.99 -19.26 2.32
C ILE A 83 8.18 -19.83 3.48
N ASP A 84 8.18 -21.16 3.62
CA ASP A 84 7.45 -21.88 4.66
C ASP A 84 5.92 -21.73 4.63
N TRP A 85 5.37 -21.19 3.54
CA TRP A 85 3.93 -21.19 3.30
C TRP A 85 3.48 -22.54 2.71
N ARG A 86 2.33 -23.05 3.20
CA ARG A 86 1.85 -24.39 2.87
C ARG A 86 2.89 -25.47 3.27
N ASN A 87 3.43 -26.19 2.30
CA ASN A 87 4.38 -27.28 2.49
C ASN A 87 5.67 -27.11 1.68
N LYS A 88 5.89 -25.95 1.09
CA LYS A 88 7.07 -25.69 0.24
C LYS A 88 7.29 -24.19 0.02
N ASP A 89 8.46 -23.86 -0.44
CA ASP A 89 8.77 -22.53 -0.97
C ASP A 89 8.07 -22.32 -2.31
N ILE A 90 7.51 -21.13 -2.48
CA ILE A 90 6.76 -20.76 -3.68
C ILE A 90 7.31 -19.44 -4.22
N ILE A 91 7.80 -19.45 -5.45
CA ILE A 91 8.25 -18.23 -6.14
C ILE A 91 7.23 -17.85 -7.18
N PHE A 92 6.78 -16.61 -7.12
CA PHE A 92 5.93 -15.98 -8.13
C PHE A 92 6.72 -14.89 -8.84
N PRO A 93 7.37 -15.24 -9.97
CA PRO A 93 8.06 -14.25 -10.79
C PRO A 93 7.03 -13.38 -11.52
N PHE A 94 7.37 -12.13 -11.73
CA PHE A 94 6.62 -11.31 -12.69
C PHE A 94 6.76 -11.88 -14.11
N GLN A 95 5.81 -11.56 -14.97
CA GLN A 95 5.91 -11.93 -16.39
C GLN A 95 7.19 -11.36 -17.02
N SER A 96 7.72 -12.06 -18.02
CA SER A 96 8.94 -11.62 -18.72
C SER A 96 8.82 -10.18 -19.22
N GLY A 97 9.84 -9.37 -18.95
CA GLY A 97 9.86 -7.95 -19.26
C GLY A 97 9.25 -7.02 -18.21
N TYR A 98 8.56 -7.57 -17.19
CA TYR A 98 8.04 -6.78 -16.09
C TYR A 98 8.93 -6.92 -14.85
N HIS A 99 9.13 -5.81 -14.18
CA HIS A 99 9.81 -5.77 -12.89
C HIS A 99 9.16 -4.70 -12.00
N ALA A 100 9.39 -4.83 -10.72
CA ALA A 100 9.07 -3.82 -9.73
C ALA A 100 10.37 -3.38 -9.02
N VAL A 101 10.24 -2.61 -7.96
CA VAL A 101 11.39 -2.18 -7.16
C VAL A 101 11.06 -2.22 -5.67
N HIS A 102 12.11 -2.29 -4.88
CA HIS A 102 12.09 -1.89 -3.48
C HIS A 102 12.76 -0.54 -3.34
N PHE A 103 12.35 0.29 -2.40
CA PHE A 103 12.99 1.57 -2.12
C PHE A 103 12.82 2.00 -0.65
N ASP A 104 13.64 2.97 -0.21
CA ASP A 104 13.46 3.60 1.10
C ASP A 104 12.37 4.68 1.01
N ALA A 105 11.38 4.61 1.90
CA ALA A 105 10.24 5.54 1.92
C ALA A 105 10.66 6.99 2.15
N ARG A 106 11.73 7.23 2.92
CA ARG A 106 12.25 8.59 3.20
C ARG A 106 12.93 9.17 1.98
N ASP A 107 13.72 8.35 1.28
CA ASP A 107 14.40 8.77 0.06
C ASP A 107 13.40 9.07 -1.05
N PHE A 108 12.34 8.25 -1.14
CA PHE A 108 11.25 8.49 -2.09
C PHE A 108 10.51 9.81 -1.82
N ALA A 109 10.20 10.10 -0.56
CA ALA A 109 9.57 11.37 -0.20
C ALA A 109 10.48 12.57 -0.52
N LYS A 110 11.77 12.48 -0.20
CA LYS A 110 12.75 13.52 -0.53
C LYS A 110 12.85 13.73 -2.05
N MET A 111 13.02 12.65 -2.80
CA MET A 111 13.06 12.71 -4.27
C MET A 111 11.82 13.38 -4.85
N GLY A 112 10.63 13.00 -4.36
CA GLY A 112 9.38 13.60 -4.82
C GLY A 112 9.28 15.08 -4.55
N LEU A 113 9.60 15.54 -3.33
CA LEU A 113 9.62 16.97 -2.97
C LEU A 113 10.65 17.77 -3.79
N ASP A 114 11.78 17.16 -4.13
CA ASP A 114 12.83 17.81 -4.93
C ASP A 114 12.48 17.87 -6.43
N ARG A 115 11.79 16.87 -6.99
CA ARG A 115 11.49 16.77 -8.43
C ARG A 115 10.19 17.45 -8.84
N LEU A 116 9.13 17.36 -8.02
CA LEU A 116 7.82 17.91 -8.37
C LEU A 116 7.86 19.39 -8.80
N PRO A 117 8.51 20.32 -8.06
CA PRO A 117 8.57 21.73 -8.47
C PRO A 117 9.37 21.97 -9.76
N LYS A 118 10.28 21.08 -10.12
CA LYS A 118 11.09 21.16 -11.36
C LYS A 118 10.33 20.65 -12.58
N LEU A 119 9.47 19.63 -12.40
CA LEU A 119 8.73 18.97 -13.49
C LEU A 119 7.39 19.63 -13.79
N TYR A 120 6.79 20.30 -12.79
CA TYR A 120 5.45 20.81 -12.86
C TYR A 120 5.38 22.26 -12.39
N PRO A 121 5.32 23.24 -13.30
CA PRO A 121 5.27 24.68 -12.96
C PRO A 121 3.98 25.08 -12.22
N ASN A 122 2.94 24.27 -12.31
CA ASN A 122 1.65 24.41 -11.62
C ASN A 122 1.60 23.70 -10.26
N TYR A 123 2.74 23.27 -9.74
CA TYR A 123 2.90 22.69 -8.41
C TYR A 123 3.39 23.74 -7.41
N THR A 124 2.77 23.76 -6.24
CA THR A 124 3.19 24.59 -5.10
C THR A 124 3.35 23.73 -3.86
N LEU A 125 4.47 23.88 -3.15
CA LEU A 125 4.69 23.27 -1.86
C LEU A 125 4.34 24.26 -0.76
N LEU A 126 3.50 23.84 0.20
CA LEU A 126 3.12 24.62 1.37
C LEU A 126 3.41 23.83 2.65
N GLU A 127 4.42 24.25 3.39
CA GLU A 127 4.72 23.68 4.70
C GLU A 127 3.81 24.28 5.77
N GLY A 128 3.10 23.40 6.50
CA GLY A 128 2.23 23.88 7.56
C GLY A 128 1.28 22.85 8.12
N THR A 129 0.75 23.18 9.29
CA THR A 129 -0.23 22.38 10.00
C THR A 129 -1.63 22.70 9.53
N VAL A 130 -2.35 21.70 9.03
CA VAL A 130 -3.75 21.82 8.61
C VAL A 130 -4.66 21.78 9.83
N GLY A 131 -5.54 22.76 9.95
CA GLY A 131 -6.55 22.82 11.02
C GLY A 131 -7.53 21.64 11.00
N PRO A 132 -8.19 21.36 12.14
CA PRO A 132 -8.96 20.13 12.33
C PRO A 132 -10.29 20.09 11.57
N ASN A 133 -10.86 21.23 11.19
CA ASN A 133 -12.22 21.34 10.67
C ASN A 133 -12.25 21.95 9.26
N PRO A 134 -11.98 21.17 8.20
CA PRO A 134 -12.22 21.62 6.85
C PRO A 134 -13.72 21.85 6.63
N MET A 135 -14.06 22.94 5.95
CA MET A 135 -15.43 23.24 5.54
C MET A 135 -15.55 23.03 4.03
N TRP A 136 -16.57 22.34 3.57
CA TRP A 136 -16.80 22.16 2.14
C TRP A 136 -18.27 22.16 1.76
N ASP A 137 -18.53 22.62 0.56
CA ASP A 137 -19.83 22.58 -0.11
C ASP A 137 -19.64 22.34 -1.62
N ASN A 138 -20.65 22.64 -2.39
CA ASN A 138 -20.60 22.50 -3.85
C ASN A 138 -19.65 23.50 -4.54
N SER A 139 -19.24 24.57 -3.85
CA SER A 139 -18.35 25.61 -4.41
C SER A 139 -16.86 25.32 -4.17
N GLY A 140 -16.50 24.57 -3.13
CA GLY A 140 -15.11 24.26 -2.83
C GLY A 140 -14.88 23.73 -1.42
N VAL A 141 -13.60 23.65 -1.07
CA VAL A 141 -13.11 23.27 0.26
C VAL A 141 -12.27 24.39 0.84
N ALA A 142 -12.65 24.85 2.02
CA ALA A 142 -11.88 25.80 2.80
C ALA A 142 -11.05 25.08 3.87
N LEU A 143 -9.74 25.25 3.82
CA LEU A 143 -8.77 24.71 4.79
C LEU A 143 -8.10 25.86 5.52
N THR A 144 -7.90 25.70 6.82
CA THR A 144 -6.98 26.56 7.57
C THR A 144 -5.60 25.91 7.60
N VAL A 145 -4.58 26.61 7.08
CA VAL A 145 -3.18 26.17 7.13
C VAL A 145 -2.38 27.27 7.83
N ASN A 146 -1.67 26.94 8.89
CA ASN A 146 -0.92 27.92 9.70
C ASN A 146 -1.77 29.13 10.16
N LYS A 147 -3.07 28.92 10.42
CA LYS A 147 -4.09 29.93 10.78
C LYS A 147 -4.55 30.83 9.61
N GLU A 148 -4.09 30.61 8.39
CA GLU A 148 -4.55 31.30 7.18
C GLU A 148 -5.57 30.42 6.45
N LEU A 149 -6.59 31.06 5.86
CA LEU A 149 -7.65 30.39 5.12
C LEU A 149 -7.25 30.23 3.66
N HIS A 150 -7.29 28.99 3.17
CA HIS A 150 -7.06 28.63 1.77
C HIS A 150 -8.29 27.93 1.19
N VAL A 151 -8.62 28.20 -0.07
CA VAL A 151 -9.79 27.63 -0.75
C VAL A 151 -9.34 26.86 -1.99
N PHE A 152 -9.85 25.62 -2.11
CA PHE A 152 -9.54 24.69 -3.19
C PHE A 152 -10.82 24.14 -3.82
N ASP A 153 -10.76 23.72 -5.07
CA ASP A 153 -11.86 23.00 -5.71
C ASP A 153 -12.00 21.58 -5.14
N TYR A 154 -10.89 20.92 -4.87
CA TYR A 154 -10.82 19.58 -4.27
C TYR A 154 -9.67 19.47 -3.29
N VAL A 155 -9.85 18.59 -2.30
CA VAL A 155 -8.79 18.22 -1.34
C VAL A 155 -8.66 16.69 -1.31
N ILE A 156 -7.43 16.18 -1.46
CA ILE A 156 -7.11 14.77 -1.30
C ILE A 156 -6.29 14.59 -0.02
N ASP A 157 -6.89 13.96 0.99
CA ASP A 157 -6.25 13.73 2.28
C ASP A 157 -5.45 12.42 2.26
N CYS A 158 -4.11 12.53 2.33
CA CYS A 158 -3.14 11.45 2.40
C CYS A 158 -2.38 11.41 3.74
N ARG A 159 -2.87 12.06 4.80
CA ARG A 159 -2.18 12.25 6.09
C ARG A 159 -2.06 10.99 6.97
N GLY A 160 -2.03 9.82 6.40
CA GLY A 160 -1.86 8.59 7.16
C GLY A 160 -3.10 8.15 7.94
N ARG A 161 -2.90 7.39 9.03
CA ARG A 161 -3.99 6.77 9.80
C ARG A 161 -4.97 7.81 10.35
N PRO A 162 -6.30 7.58 10.26
CA PRO A 162 -7.29 8.43 10.88
C PRO A 162 -7.24 8.31 12.42
N GLU A 163 -7.61 9.38 13.11
CA GLU A 163 -7.81 9.38 14.56
C GLU A 163 -9.20 8.87 14.94
N ASP A 164 -10.22 9.25 14.14
CA ASP A 164 -11.61 8.82 14.29
C ASP A 164 -11.95 7.76 13.23
N PHE A 165 -12.48 6.63 13.67
CA PHE A 165 -12.87 5.47 12.86
C PHE A 165 -14.37 5.36 12.61
N THR A 166 -15.20 6.34 13.00
CA THR A 166 -16.66 6.33 12.82
C THR A 166 -17.08 6.08 11.36
N ASP A 167 -16.37 6.71 10.41
CA ASP A 167 -16.61 6.58 8.97
C ASP A 167 -15.78 5.46 8.31
N TYR A 168 -15.26 4.53 9.10
CA TYR A 168 -14.47 3.41 8.62
C TYR A 168 -15.11 2.07 8.92
N LYS A 169 -14.83 1.08 8.09
CA LYS A 169 -15.07 -0.32 8.36
C LYS A 169 -13.77 -0.94 8.84
N GLU A 170 -13.77 -1.51 10.03
CA GLU A 170 -12.68 -2.35 10.51
C GLU A 170 -12.76 -3.70 9.80
N CYS A 171 -11.60 -4.21 9.37
CA CYS A 171 -11.50 -5.48 8.69
C CYS A 171 -11.07 -6.56 9.68
N ASP A 172 -11.63 -7.73 9.51
CA ASP A 172 -11.34 -8.88 10.34
C ASP A 172 -10.12 -9.65 9.81
N LEU A 173 -8.97 -8.98 9.82
CA LEU A 173 -7.71 -9.58 9.44
C LEU A 173 -6.93 -10.11 10.66
N ILE A 174 -6.00 -10.99 10.39
CA ILE A 174 -5.44 -11.95 11.33
C ILE A 174 -4.38 -11.34 12.23
N LEU A 175 -3.55 -10.42 11.68
CA LEU A 175 -2.43 -9.85 12.40
C LEU A 175 -2.70 -8.42 12.84
N ASN A 176 -2.25 -8.07 14.05
CA ASN A 176 -2.54 -6.78 14.66
C ASN A 176 -1.30 -6.07 15.24
N SER A 177 -0.12 -6.64 15.08
CA SER A 177 1.14 -6.10 15.57
C SER A 177 2.29 -6.41 14.64
N ALA A 178 3.26 -5.51 14.60
CA ALA A 178 4.50 -5.70 13.86
C ALA A 178 5.71 -5.26 14.67
N LEU A 179 6.81 -6.00 14.55
CA LEU A 179 8.15 -5.60 14.92
C LEU A 179 8.93 -5.33 13.65
N VAL A 180 9.50 -4.14 13.52
CA VAL A 180 10.35 -3.79 12.38
C VAL A 180 11.80 -3.71 12.83
N TYR A 181 12.66 -4.43 12.12
CA TYR A 181 14.10 -4.44 12.29
C TYR A 181 14.80 -4.14 10.97
N ASP A 182 15.69 -3.17 10.98
CA ASP A 182 16.54 -2.84 9.85
C ASP A 182 17.92 -3.42 10.10
N ASP A 183 18.25 -4.50 9.39
CA ASP A 183 19.60 -5.08 9.38
C ASP A 183 20.53 -4.15 8.57
N PRO A 184 21.63 -3.64 9.15
CA PRO A 184 22.57 -2.79 8.42
C PRO A 184 23.28 -3.51 7.27
N GLU A 185 23.24 -4.84 7.23
CA GLU A 185 23.82 -5.61 6.13
C GLU A 185 22.82 -5.71 4.97
N PRO A 186 23.16 -5.18 3.79
CA PRO A 186 22.29 -5.30 2.61
C PRO A 186 22.26 -6.74 2.11
N SER A 187 21.10 -7.17 1.66
CA SER A 187 20.90 -8.46 0.99
C SER A 187 20.74 -8.25 -0.51
N ASP A 188 21.23 -9.18 -1.31
CA ASP A 188 21.10 -9.18 -2.76
C ASP A 188 20.26 -10.37 -3.22
N PHE A 189 18.95 -10.23 -3.14
CA PHE A 189 17.99 -11.15 -3.75
C PHE A 189 16.89 -10.36 -4.44
N GLY A 190 16.55 -10.73 -5.65
CA GLY A 190 15.62 -9.98 -6.51
C GLY A 190 14.14 -10.19 -6.21
N PHE A 191 13.73 -10.46 -4.98
CA PHE A 191 12.35 -10.76 -4.59
C PHE A 191 11.99 -10.08 -3.27
N THR A 192 10.71 -9.75 -3.07
CA THR A 192 10.21 -9.58 -1.70
C THR A 192 10.01 -10.97 -1.10
N ARG A 193 10.62 -11.27 0.03
CA ARG A 193 10.38 -12.51 0.74
C ARG A 193 9.25 -12.35 1.74
N HIS A 194 8.33 -13.31 1.75
CA HIS A 194 7.27 -13.48 2.74
C HIS A 194 7.55 -14.78 3.48
N VAL A 195 8.11 -14.68 4.68
CA VAL A 195 8.55 -15.85 5.46
C VAL A 195 7.49 -16.15 6.51
N ALA A 196 6.81 -17.29 6.42
CA ALA A 196 5.93 -17.74 7.48
C ALA A 196 6.75 -18.11 8.73
N HIS A 197 6.18 -17.91 9.91
CA HIS A 197 6.76 -18.29 11.18
C HIS A 197 5.67 -18.72 12.18
N LYS A 198 6.04 -19.16 13.36
CA LYS A 198 5.12 -19.74 14.35
C LYS A 198 3.91 -18.88 14.71
N TYR A 199 4.01 -17.55 14.58
CA TYR A 199 3.02 -16.58 15.08
C TYR A 199 2.46 -15.65 14.01
N GLY A 200 2.79 -15.87 12.74
CA GLY A 200 2.42 -15.03 11.61
C GLY A 200 3.39 -15.15 10.45
N TRP A 201 3.80 -14.01 9.90
CA TRP A 201 4.76 -13.96 8.81
C TRP A 201 5.64 -12.70 8.87
N MET A 202 6.75 -12.74 8.16
CA MET A 202 7.71 -11.66 8.08
C MET A 202 7.96 -11.28 6.63
N PHE A 203 7.90 -9.97 6.32
CA PHE A 203 8.47 -9.50 5.05
C PHE A 203 9.96 -9.25 5.18
N VAL A 204 10.70 -9.52 4.10
CA VAL A 204 12.10 -9.18 3.97
C VAL A 204 12.30 -8.40 2.68
N ILE A 205 12.77 -7.15 2.82
CA ILE A 205 12.92 -6.19 1.73
C ILE A 205 14.39 -5.77 1.63
N PRO A 206 15.10 -6.17 0.56
CA PRO A 206 16.47 -5.75 0.34
C PRO A 206 16.51 -4.32 -0.20
N LEU A 207 17.35 -3.49 0.40
CA LEU A 207 17.71 -2.15 -0.07
C LEU A 207 19.22 -2.08 -0.29
N GLN A 208 19.70 -1.06 -1.01
CA GLN A 208 21.13 -0.94 -1.31
C GLN A 208 22.02 -0.75 -0.07
N HIS A 209 21.46 -0.26 1.03
CA HIS A 209 22.22 0.09 2.25
C HIS A 209 21.80 -0.71 3.49
N ARG A 210 20.74 -1.52 3.42
CA ARG A 210 20.23 -2.32 4.52
C ARG A 210 19.24 -3.39 4.03
N THR A 211 18.88 -4.32 4.91
CA THR A 211 17.75 -5.23 4.71
C THR A 211 16.66 -4.91 5.73
N SER A 212 15.45 -4.61 5.27
CA SER A 212 14.32 -4.28 6.15
C SER A 212 13.49 -5.53 6.42
N HIS A 213 13.26 -5.83 7.71
CA HIS A 213 12.46 -6.95 8.20
C HIS A 213 11.23 -6.43 8.93
N GLY A 214 10.06 -6.93 8.61
CA GLY A 214 8.84 -6.63 9.34
C GLY A 214 8.16 -7.92 9.78
N PHE A 215 8.30 -8.24 11.06
CA PHE A 215 7.73 -9.42 11.70
C PHE A 215 6.32 -9.12 12.20
N LEU A 216 5.32 -9.73 11.58
CA LEU A 216 3.91 -9.51 11.85
C LEU A 216 3.34 -10.65 12.70
N TYR A 217 2.61 -10.31 13.75
CA TYR A 217 2.05 -11.29 14.68
C TYR A 217 0.72 -10.83 15.29
N ASN A 218 0.01 -11.77 15.92
CA ASN A 218 -1.20 -11.45 16.69
C ASN A 218 -0.86 -11.37 18.18
N LYS A 219 -0.96 -10.17 18.77
CA LYS A 219 -0.62 -9.92 20.18
C LYS A 219 -1.51 -10.65 21.19
N ALA A 220 -2.68 -11.16 20.78
CA ALA A 220 -3.51 -12.00 21.65
C ALA A 220 -3.00 -13.44 21.76
N MET A 221 -2.17 -13.89 20.81
CA MET A 221 -1.64 -15.27 20.73
C MET A 221 -0.11 -15.34 20.87
N CYS A 222 0.59 -14.23 20.78
CA CYS A 222 2.05 -14.13 20.90
C CYS A 222 2.42 -12.89 21.68
N THR A 223 3.19 -13.04 22.77
CA THR A 223 3.73 -11.90 23.50
C THR A 223 4.81 -11.20 22.70
N ARG A 224 5.12 -9.96 23.04
CA ARG A 224 6.21 -9.21 22.40
C ARG A 224 7.54 -9.91 22.55
N GLU A 225 7.82 -10.44 23.73
CA GLU A 225 9.06 -11.15 24.05
C GLU A 225 9.24 -12.39 23.15
N ASN A 226 8.18 -13.20 22.99
CA ASN A 226 8.19 -14.35 22.10
C ASN A 226 8.39 -13.96 20.63
N ALA A 227 7.79 -12.83 20.22
CA ALA A 227 7.95 -12.29 18.85
C ALA A 227 9.39 -11.83 18.61
N GLU A 228 10.02 -11.15 19.59
CA GLU A 228 11.42 -10.72 19.53
C GLU A 228 12.39 -11.91 19.46
N GLU A 229 12.17 -12.93 20.27
CA GLU A 229 12.98 -14.17 20.26
C GLU A 229 12.90 -14.90 18.92
N GLU A 230 11.70 -15.00 18.36
CA GLU A 230 11.50 -15.67 17.08
C GLU A 230 12.10 -14.83 15.92
N LEU A 231 11.96 -13.49 15.95
CA LEU A 231 12.59 -12.60 14.98
C LEU A 231 14.12 -12.77 14.99
N ILE A 232 14.73 -12.75 16.18
CA ILE A 232 16.18 -12.98 16.36
C ILE A 232 16.59 -14.36 15.80
N ARG A 233 15.80 -15.39 16.09
CA ARG A 233 16.06 -16.74 15.60
C ARG A 233 16.05 -16.83 14.05
N ILE A 234 15.12 -16.15 13.40
CA ILE A 234 14.95 -16.20 11.94
C ILE A 234 16.00 -15.33 11.22
N THR A 235 16.29 -14.15 11.75
CA THR A 235 17.18 -13.16 11.10
C THR A 235 18.64 -13.30 11.50
N ASN A 236 18.98 -14.13 12.50
CA ASN A 236 20.28 -14.16 13.17
C ASN A 236 20.70 -12.79 13.77
N ALA A 237 19.74 -11.91 14.03
CA ALA A 237 19.99 -10.63 14.70
C ALA A 237 20.64 -10.88 16.06
N LYS A 238 21.53 -9.97 16.48
CA LYS A 238 22.20 -10.09 17.79
C LYS A 238 21.22 -9.68 18.90
N LEU A 239 21.36 -10.26 20.08
CA LEU A 239 20.53 -9.89 21.25
C LEU A 239 20.60 -8.40 21.59
N CYS A 240 21.72 -7.73 21.33
CA CYS A 240 21.88 -6.28 21.53
C CYS A 240 21.06 -5.43 20.57
N ASP A 241 20.55 -6.00 19.46
CA ASP A 241 19.76 -5.27 18.45
C ASP A 241 18.31 -5.07 18.89
N ARG A 242 17.85 -5.69 19.98
CA ARG A 242 16.47 -5.53 20.52
C ARG A 242 16.07 -4.07 20.73
N ASN A 243 17.00 -3.20 21.11
CA ASN A 243 16.73 -1.77 21.28
C ASN A 243 16.40 -1.05 19.96
N ASN A 244 16.73 -1.66 18.82
CA ASN A 244 16.46 -1.14 17.48
C ASN A 244 15.13 -1.65 16.91
N PHE A 245 14.42 -2.54 17.62
CA PHE A 245 13.14 -3.05 17.19
C PHE A 245 12.04 -1.99 17.39
N ARG A 246 11.46 -1.56 16.27
CA ARG A 246 10.33 -0.62 16.29
C ARG A 246 9.02 -1.41 16.30
N THR A 247 8.11 -1.07 17.20
CA THR A 247 6.81 -1.74 17.33
C THR A 247 5.73 -0.90 16.71
N PHE A 248 4.84 -1.53 15.94
CA PHE A 248 3.67 -0.90 15.35
C PHE A 248 2.42 -1.72 15.67
N GLU A 249 1.38 -1.03 16.11
CA GLU A 249 0.04 -1.61 16.14
C GLU A 249 -0.60 -1.50 14.76
N MET A 250 -1.10 -2.63 14.27
CA MET A 250 -1.84 -2.70 13.03
C MET A 250 -3.33 -2.86 13.34
N LYS A 251 -4.15 -2.06 12.72
CA LYS A 251 -5.59 -2.17 12.74
C LYS A 251 -6.05 -2.04 11.29
N PRO A 252 -6.37 -3.14 10.63
CA PRO A 252 -6.83 -3.10 9.24
C PRO A 252 -8.19 -2.42 9.13
N TYR A 253 -8.34 -1.53 8.16
CA TYR A 253 -9.58 -0.78 7.93
C TYR A 253 -9.64 -0.24 6.52
N TYR A 254 -10.84 0.17 6.10
CA TYR A 254 -11.04 1.07 4.99
C TYR A 254 -12.19 2.06 5.24
N CYS A 255 -12.12 3.23 4.61
CA CYS A 255 -13.18 4.22 4.74
C CYS A 255 -14.44 3.78 3.99
N LYS A 256 -15.62 4.06 4.58
CA LYS A 256 -16.92 3.78 3.96
C LYS A 256 -17.17 4.64 2.72
N LYS A 257 -16.53 5.82 2.66
CA LYS A 257 -16.56 6.74 1.52
C LYS A 257 -15.16 7.31 1.30
N THR A 258 -14.59 6.98 0.15
CA THR A 258 -13.31 7.55 -0.32
C THR A 258 -13.52 8.95 -0.89
N VAL A 259 -14.66 9.15 -1.52
CA VAL A 259 -15.13 10.43 -2.06
C VAL A 259 -16.33 10.92 -1.25
N ASN A 260 -16.23 12.11 -0.69
CA ASN A 260 -17.32 12.79 -0.01
C ASN A 260 -17.40 14.24 -0.49
N GLY A 261 -18.15 14.47 -1.56
CA GLY A 261 -18.15 15.74 -2.27
C GLY A 261 -16.76 16.09 -2.77
N ARG A 262 -16.24 17.21 -2.31
CA ARG A 262 -14.93 17.72 -2.69
C ARG A 262 -13.77 17.31 -1.77
N MET A 263 -14.10 16.57 -0.69
CA MET A 263 -13.13 15.95 0.21
C MET A 263 -12.90 14.50 -0.17
N LEU A 264 -11.68 14.15 -0.53
CA LEU A 264 -11.24 12.87 -1.03
C LEU A 264 -10.20 12.29 -0.07
N LYS A 265 -10.07 10.96 -0.02
CA LYS A 265 -9.10 10.28 0.83
C LYS A 265 -8.22 9.36 0.00
N ASN A 266 -6.92 9.25 0.32
CA ASN A 266 -6.03 8.28 -0.30
C ASN A 266 -4.95 7.77 0.67
N GLY A 267 -4.21 6.73 0.25
CA GLY A 267 -3.23 6.05 1.09
C GLY A 267 -3.83 5.55 2.40
N ASN A 268 -3.05 5.57 3.48
CA ASN A 268 -3.53 5.10 4.79
C ASN A 268 -4.66 5.95 5.39
N ARG A 269 -4.97 7.11 4.83
CA ARG A 269 -6.21 7.84 5.19
C ARG A 269 -7.45 7.16 4.63
N ALA A 270 -7.34 6.46 3.53
CA ALA A 270 -8.46 5.74 2.90
C ALA A 270 -8.53 4.27 3.34
N VAL A 271 -7.41 3.58 3.32
CA VAL A 271 -7.34 2.13 3.54
C VAL A 271 -5.99 1.72 4.10
N PHE A 272 -6.01 0.79 5.05
CA PHE A 272 -4.82 0.15 5.57
C PHE A 272 -5.08 -1.35 5.76
N PHE A 273 -4.27 -2.16 5.13
CA PHE A 273 -4.17 -3.60 5.36
C PHE A 273 -2.75 -3.98 5.78
N GLU A 274 -2.56 -5.20 6.23
CA GLU A 274 -1.21 -5.73 6.40
C GLU A 274 -0.47 -5.74 5.04
N PRO A 275 0.87 -5.59 5.03
CA PRO A 275 1.63 -5.32 3.80
C PRO A 275 1.80 -6.54 2.86
N MET A 276 0.89 -7.51 2.93
CA MET A 276 0.89 -8.69 2.07
C MET A 276 0.83 -8.28 0.59
N SER A 277 1.73 -8.82 -0.22
CA SER A 277 1.78 -8.58 -1.68
C SER A 277 1.94 -7.11 -2.10
N ALA A 278 2.55 -6.24 -1.27
CA ALA A 278 2.83 -4.84 -1.60
C ALA A 278 1.56 -4.01 -1.93
N ASN A 279 0.47 -4.27 -1.24
CA ASN A 279 -0.84 -3.69 -1.56
C ASN A 279 -0.97 -2.18 -1.29
N SER A 280 -0.25 -1.61 -0.31
CA SER A 280 -0.47 -0.24 0.16
C SER A 280 -0.26 0.82 -0.94
N LEU A 281 0.89 0.81 -1.62
CA LEU A 281 1.17 1.76 -2.71
C LEU A 281 0.37 1.45 -3.97
N TYR A 282 0.12 0.16 -4.24
CA TYR A 282 -0.77 -0.25 -5.31
C TYR A 282 -2.17 0.36 -5.13
N MET A 283 -2.74 0.26 -3.93
CA MET A 283 -4.04 0.87 -3.60
C MET A 283 -4.01 2.40 -3.74
N ALA A 284 -2.91 3.04 -3.34
CA ALA A 284 -2.76 4.48 -3.51
C ALA A 284 -2.79 4.90 -4.99
N VAL A 285 -2.12 4.15 -5.88
CA VAL A 285 -2.18 4.39 -7.33
C VAL A 285 -3.58 4.16 -7.88
N LYS A 286 -4.22 3.04 -7.56
CA LYS A 286 -5.58 2.72 -8.02
C LYS A 286 -6.61 3.74 -7.55
N ASN A 287 -6.56 4.13 -6.28
CA ASN A 287 -7.42 5.21 -5.80
C ASN A 287 -7.15 6.52 -6.54
N THR A 288 -5.87 6.90 -6.75
CA THR A 288 -5.55 8.14 -7.49
C THR A 288 -6.18 8.15 -8.87
N GLN A 289 -6.19 7.01 -9.56
CA GLN A 289 -6.84 6.86 -10.85
C GLN A 289 -8.34 7.16 -10.77
N ILE A 290 -9.05 6.50 -9.85
CA ILE A 290 -10.49 6.68 -9.63
C ILE A 290 -10.80 8.13 -9.22
N LEU A 291 -9.98 8.71 -8.32
CA LEU A 291 -10.13 10.10 -7.89
C LEU A 291 -9.92 11.09 -9.03
N SER A 292 -8.95 10.84 -9.92
CA SER A 292 -8.74 11.64 -11.13
C SER A 292 -9.97 11.64 -12.03
N GLU A 293 -10.56 10.47 -12.30
CA GLU A 293 -11.78 10.33 -13.10
C GLU A 293 -12.96 11.08 -12.47
N TYR A 294 -13.11 10.98 -11.14
CA TYR A 294 -14.13 11.72 -10.41
C TYR A 294 -13.92 13.25 -10.50
N ILE A 295 -12.70 13.73 -10.28
CA ILE A 295 -12.36 15.16 -10.35
C ILE A 295 -12.63 15.71 -11.76
N ARG A 296 -12.40 14.92 -12.80
CA ARG A 296 -12.70 15.28 -14.19
C ARG A 296 -14.18 15.19 -14.54
N GLY A 297 -15.03 14.67 -13.64
CA GLY A 297 -16.46 14.48 -13.89
C GLY A 297 -16.79 13.30 -14.83
N GLU A 298 -15.86 12.38 -15.06
CA GLU A 298 -16.04 11.19 -15.90
C GLU A 298 -16.87 10.12 -15.20
N ILE A 299 -16.82 10.07 -13.87
CA ILE A 299 -17.62 9.17 -13.04
C ILE A 299 -18.31 9.94 -11.90
N THR A 300 -19.43 9.40 -11.41
CA THR A 300 -20.15 9.95 -10.26
C THR A 300 -19.44 9.61 -8.95
N GLN A 301 -19.78 10.35 -7.86
CA GLN A 301 -19.31 10.05 -6.51
C GLN A 301 -19.64 8.61 -6.09
N ASP A 302 -20.86 8.15 -6.36
CA ASP A 302 -21.29 6.81 -5.99
C ASP A 302 -20.48 5.75 -6.73
N LYS A 303 -20.22 5.96 -8.04
CA LYS A 303 -19.38 5.05 -8.84
C LYS A 303 -17.94 5.03 -8.35
N ALA A 304 -17.36 6.18 -8.02
CA ALA A 304 -16.01 6.26 -7.46
C ALA A 304 -15.91 5.49 -6.13
N ASN A 305 -16.88 5.68 -5.23
CA ASN A 305 -16.92 4.96 -3.96
C ASN A 305 -17.11 3.45 -4.16
N GLU A 306 -17.99 3.03 -5.08
CA GLU A 306 -18.20 1.63 -5.44
C GLU A 306 -16.88 0.98 -5.90
N LEU A 307 -16.15 1.61 -6.83
CA LEU A 307 -14.89 1.10 -7.36
C LEU A 307 -13.81 1.00 -6.28
N CYS A 308 -13.68 2.02 -5.41
CA CYS A 308 -12.74 1.97 -4.30
C CYS A 308 -13.06 0.82 -3.34
N ILE A 309 -14.32 0.65 -2.94
CA ILE A 309 -14.76 -0.44 -2.04
C ILE A 309 -14.52 -1.81 -2.68
N LEU A 310 -14.77 -1.94 -3.98
CA LEU A 310 -14.51 -3.18 -4.71
C LEU A 310 -13.02 -3.56 -4.62
N ASN A 311 -12.12 -2.59 -4.86
CA ASN A 311 -10.68 -2.81 -4.75
C ASN A 311 -10.26 -3.17 -3.31
N TYR A 312 -10.83 -2.52 -2.28
CA TYR A 312 -10.52 -2.81 -0.88
C TYR A 312 -10.92 -4.24 -0.52
N ARG A 313 -12.12 -4.67 -0.91
CA ARG A 313 -12.59 -6.04 -0.69
C ARG A 313 -11.72 -7.07 -1.43
N ALA A 314 -11.31 -6.78 -2.65
CA ALA A 314 -10.46 -7.68 -3.40
C ALA A 314 -9.10 -7.91 -2.73
N VAL A 315 -8.52 -6.87 -2.10
CA VAL A 315 -7.28 -7.03 -1.32
C VAL A 315 -7.53 -7.80 -0.01
N GLU A 316 -8.65 -7.53 0.69
CA GLU A 316 -9.06 -8.27 1.90
C GLU A 316 -9.20 -9.77 1.57
N ASP A 317 -9.87 -10.10 0.45
CA ASP A 317 -10.05 -11.46 -0.03
C ASP A 317 -8.73 -12.14 -0.42
N LEU A 318 -7.83 -11.40 -1.08
CA LEU A 318 -6.49 -11.91 -1.41
C LEU A 318 -5.69 -12.29 -0.16
N ILE A 319 -5.72 -11.45 0.87
CA ILE A 319 -5.04 -11.73 2.14
C ILE A 319 -5.62 -12.98 2.78
N ASN A 320 -6.94 -13.09 2.87
CA ASN A 320 -7.61 -14.28 3.40
C ASN A 320 -7.30 -15.53 2.57
N LEU A 321 -7.20 -15.43 1.25
CA LEU A 321 -6.85 -16.57 0.38
C LEU A 321 -5.43 -17.07 0.66
N ILE A 322 -4.47 -16.18 0.88
CA ILE A 322 -3.10 -16.57 1.23
C ILE A 322 -3.08 -17.31 2.57
N TYR A 323 -3.78 -16.80 3.57
CA TYR A 323 -3.89 -17.43 4.89
C TYR A 323 -4.65 -18.76 4.88
N HIS A 324 -5.68 -18.89 4.05
CA HIS A 324 -6.38 -20.16 3.86
C HIS A 324 -5.43 -21.28 3.41
N GLY A 325 -4.40 -20.96 2.64
CA GLY A 325 -3.34 -21.89 2.27
C GLY A 325 -2.52 -22.42 3.45
N GLY A 326 -2.45 -21.68 4.57
CA GLY A 326 -1.69 -22.08 5.75
C GLY A 326 -0.17 -22.03 5.59
N SER A 327 0.54 -22.67 6.51
CA SER A 327 1.99 -22.76 6.52
C SER A 327 2.46 -24.17 6.87
N ILE A 328 3.79 -24.37 6.93
CA ILE A 328 4.38 -25.63 7.42
C ILE A 328 4.24 -25.80 8.94
N TYR A 329 3.82 -24.77 9.66
CA TYR A 329 3.70 -24.81 11.11
C TYR A 329 2.37 -25.41 11.54
N GLU A 330 2.41 -26.57 12.19
CA GLU A 330 1.26 -27.25 12.78
C GLU A 330 1.11 -26.82 14.23
N ASN A 331 0.38 -25.70 14.47
CA ASN A 331 0.13 -25.15 15.80
C ASN A 331 -1.22 -24.43 15.87
N GLN A 332 -1.66 -24.14 17.10
CA GLN A 332 -2.95 -23.52 17.38
C GLN A 332 -3.15 -22.17 16.63
N PHE A 333 -2.09 -21.37 16.43
CA PHE A 333 -2.18 -20.12 15.70
C PHE A 333 -2.56 -20.37 14.22
N TRP A 334 -1.84 -21.27 13.53
CA TRP A 334 -2.09 -21.52 12.10
C TRP A 334 -3.37 -22.32 11.84
N GLU A 335 -3.83 -23.17 12.77
CA GLU A 335 -5.16 -23.78 12.71
C GLU A 335 -6.26 -22.73 12.78
N TRP A 336 -6.19 -21.85 13.78
CA TRP A 336 -7.14 -20.74 13.94
C TRP A 336 -7.13 -19.80 12.73
N VAL A 337 -5.95 -19.45 12.20
CA VAL A 337 -5.79 -18.60 11.01
C VAL A 337 -6.49 -19.17 9.80
N LYS A 338 -6.28 -20.47 9.55
CA LYS A 338 -6.89 -21.17 8.41
C LYS A 338 -8.40 -21.23 8.52
N GLU A 339 -8.95 -21.54 9.69
CA GLU A 339 -10.38 -21.55 9.94
C GLU A 339 -10.99 -20.18 9.68
N ARG A 340 -10.41 -19.13 10.27
CA ARG A 340 -10.90 -17.76 10.15
C ARG A 340 -10.85 -17.24 8.73
N ALA A 341 -9.75 -17.44 8.03
CA ALA A 341 -9.63 -17.06 6.63
C ALA A 341 -10.66 -17.79 5.76
N THR A 342 -10.89 -19.08 6.03
CA THR A 342 -11.91 -19.87 5.33
C THR A 342 -13.32 -19.32 5.56
N GLU A 343 -13.67 -18.97 6.80
CA GLU A 343 -14.99 -18.38 7.10
C GLU A 343 -15.17 -17.01 6.42
N ASN A 344 -14.13 -16.17 6.41
CA ASN A 344 -14.18 -14.89 5.72
C ASN A 344 -14.40 -15.08 4.21
N LEU A 345 -13.69 -16.00 3.57
CA LEU A 345 -13.83 -16.29 2.13
C LEU A 345 -15.22 -16.83 1.76
N LYS A 346 -15.87 -17.62 2.63
CA LYS A 346 -17.23 -18.11 2.39
C LYS A 346 -18.28 -16.99 2.32
N GLN A 347 -17.97 -15.82 2.87
CA GLN A 347 -18.87 -14.67 2.85
C GLN A 347 -18.74 -13.83 1.57
N THR A 348 -17.76 -14.12 0.72
CA THR A 348 -17.51 -13.36 -0.51
C THR A 348 -18.14 -14.02 -1.73
N ASP A 349 -18.76 -13.23 -2.60
CA ASP A 349 -19.41 -13.74 -3.80
C ASP A 349 -18.40 -14.24 -4.84
N VAL A 350 -17.22 -13.61 -4.90
CA VAL A 350 -16.19 -13.91 -5.91
C VAL A 350 -15.43 -15.19 -5.59
N LEU A 351 -14.98 -15.35 -4.35
CA LEU A 351 -14.12 -16.47 -3.95
C LEU A 351 -14.89 -17.62 -3.30
N LYS A 352 -16.15 -17.43 -2.94
CA LYS A 352 -17.00 -18.44 -2.29
C LYS A 352 -16.98 -19.78 -3.02
N ARG A 353 -17.15 -19.77 -4.34
CA ARG A 353 -17.11 -20.98 -5.18
C ARG A 353 -15.76 -21.71 -5.10
N TYR A 354 -14.64 -20.99 -5.00
CA TYR A 354 -13.30 -21.59 -4.97
C TYR A 354 -13.01 -22.32 -3.64
N VAL A 355 -13.54 -21.76 -2.54
CA VAL A 355 -13.38 -22.39 -1.20
C VAL A 355 -14.29 -23.60 -1.05
N THR A 356 -15.50 -23.59 -1.62
CA THR A 356 -16.47 -24.67 -1.51
C THR A 356 -16.18 -25.87 -2.40
N GLU A 357 -15.49 -25.66 -3.53
CA GLU A 357 -15.16 -26.73 -4.46
C GLU A 357 -13.94 -27.55 -4.04
N GLN A 358 -13.22 -27.16 -2.99
CA GLN A 358 -12.06 -27.87 -2.39
C GLN A 358 -11.03 -28.40 -3.41
N ASP A 359 -10.90 -27.72 -4.54
CA ASP A 359 -9.99 -28.12 -5.60
C ASP A 359 -8.59 -27.58 -5.32
N ASP A 360 -7.72 -28.43 -4.78
CA ASP A 360 -6.32 -28.09 -4.50
C ASP A 360 -5.56 -27.65 -5.76
N GLU A 361 -5.93 -28.14 -6.93
CA GLU A 361 -5.32 -27.74 -8.19
C GLU A 361 -5.84 -26.38 -8.65
N MET A 362 -7.10 -26.07 -8.42
CA MET A 362 -7.67 -24.75 -8.66
C MET A 362 -7.07 -23.73 -7.68
N PHE A 363 -6.92 -24.06 -6.41
CA PHE A 363 -6.26 -23.20 -5.42
C PHE A 363 -4.79 -22.98 -5.79
N LYS A 364 -4.07 -23.99 -6.25
CA LYS A 364 -2.72 -23.89 -6.78
C LYS A 364 -2.68 -22.98 -8.01
N THR A 365 -3.61 -23.14 -8.93
CA THR A 365 -3.75 -22.30 -10.12
C THR A 365 -4.09 -20.86 -9.75
N ILE A 366 -4.96 -20.65 -8.79
CA ILE A 366 -5.30 -19.32 -8.27
C ILE A 366 -4.08 -18.71 -7.59
N THR A 367 -3.43 -19.38 -6.65
CA THR A 367 -2.22 -18.91 -6.01
C THR A 367 -1.08 -18.70 -7.02
N GLU A 368 -0.86 -19.57 -7.95
CA GLU A 368 0.18 -19.47 -8.96
C GLU A 368 -0.10 -18.38 -9.99
N ARG A 369 -1.35 -18.17 -10.39
CA ARG A 369 -1.75 -17.12 -11.34
C ARG A 369 -2.04 -15.76 -10.69
N PHE A 370 -2.43 -15.74 -9.41
CA PHE A 370 -3.05 -14.56 -8.79
C PHE A 370 -2.21 -13.93 -7.67
N MET A 371 -1.12 -14.55 -7.25
CA MET A 371 -0.22 -13.93 -6.28
C MET A 371 0.72 -12.87 -6.88
N GLY A 372 0.49 -12.44 -8.06
CA GLY A 372 1.04 -11.21 -8.61
C GLY A 372 -0.12 -10.41 -9.21
N HIS A 373 -0.68 -9.47 -8.47
CA HIS A 373 -1.64 -8.45 -8.94
C HIS A 373 -2.76 -8.89 -9.90
N HIS A 374 -2.80 -10.15 -10.30
CA HIS A 374 -3.78 -10.72 -11.21
C HIS A 374 -5.12 -11.06 -10.56
N VAL A 375 -5.20 -11.20 -9.22
CA VAL A 375 -6.50 -11.39 -8.54
C VAL A 375 -7.40 -10.19 -8.77
N LEU A 376 -6.85 -9.00 -8.71
CA LEU A 376 -7.59 -7.78 -8.98
C LEU A 376 -8.09 -7.70 -10.44
N ARG A 377 -7.36 -8.33 -11.37
CA ARG A 377 -7.74 -8.46 -12.78
C ARG A 377 -8.96 -9.33 -13.04
N TYR A 378 -9.23 -10.31 -12.17
CA TYR A 378 -10.36 -11.22 -12.37
C TYR A 378 -11.67 -10.69 -11.81
N VAL A 379 -11.61 -9.73 -10.90
CA VAL A 379 -12.80 -9.11 -10.33
C VAL A 379 -13.38 -8.07 -11.28
N ASP A 380 -12.56 -7.46 -12.16
CA ASP A 380 -13.05 -6.45 -13.09
C ASP A 380 -12.31 -6.47 -14.45
N LYS A 381 -12.80 -7.29 -15.38
CA LYS A 381 -12.27 -7.35 -16.75
C LYS A 381 -12.47 -6.06 -17.55
N GLU A 382 -13.42 -5.22 -17.20
CA GLU A 382 -13.70 -3.95 -17.90
C GLU A 382 -12.76 -2.84 -17.43
N PHE A 383 -12.27 -2.91 -16.20
CA PHE A 383 -11.43 -1.86 -15.59
C PHE A 383 -10.00 -1.80 -16.16
N GLU A 384 -9.48 -2.90 -16.68
CA GLU A 384 -8.06 -3.06 -17.03
C GLU A 384 -7.62 -2.38 -18.32
N PHE A 385 -8.47 -2.37 -19.30
CA PHE A 385 -8.05 -2.05 -20.68
C PHE A 385 -8.04 -0.56 -21.01
N ASN A 386 -8.79 0.26 -20.30
CA ASN A 386 -9.01 1.65 -20.70
C ASN A 386 -8.06 2.67 -20.06
N TYR A 387 -7.33 2.31 -18.99
CA TYR A 387 -6.61 3.31 -18.21
C TYR A 387 -5.21 3.63 -18.72
N PHE A 388 -4.45 2.65 -19.21
CA PHE A 388 -3.09 2.88 -19.70
C PHE A 388 -2.98 3.11 -21.22
N GLY A 389 -4.08 3.17 -21.95
CA GLY A 389 -4.06 3.44 -23.38
C GLY A 389 -3.30 2.40 -24.21
N VAL A 390 -3.11 1.20 -23.67
CA VAL A 390 -2.52 0.08 -24.38
C VAL A 390 -3.66 -0.69 -25.05
N LYS A 391 -3.83 -0.46 -26.34
CA LYS A 391 -4.70 -1.27 -27.22
C LYS A 391 -4.08 -2.63 -27.48
#